data_28bc00bbbe7816581a49b5b62274ac67
#
_entry.id   28bc00bbbe7816581a49b5b62274ac67
#
_cell.length_a   1.000
_cell.length_b   1.000
_cell.length_c   1.000
_cell.angle_alpha   90.00
_cell.angle_beta   90.00
_cell.angle_gamma   90.00
#
_symmetry.space_group_name_H-M   'P 1'
#
loop_
_entity.id
_entity.type
_entity.pdbx_description
1 polymer ?
#
loop_
_entity_poly.entity_id
_entity_poly.type
_entity_poly.pdbx_seq_one_letter_code
_entity_poly.pdbx_strand_id
1 'polypeptide(L)'
;MSVQFVFISRVDFSYSWRLKMYMVESKEGAIACMLFALFFLGTWPAILTLLERRGRLPQHTYLDYSITNFLAALIIALTLGEIGESSYDHPNFRQQLYQDNWASVMFAMAGGIVLSLGNLSTQYAFAFVGLSVTEVITASITVVIGSTVNYFLDDKINRAEVLFPGVACFLIAVCLGSAVHSSNAADNKAKLQSLPADAVKGLKTTDVPSFSGKDLESSDYLSQKAKAGTANYLVELESRRSIKVFGKSTLIGLSLTFFAGACFSLFSPAFNLATNDQWHTLKEGVPHLAVYTAFFYFSVSCFVLGVTLNIIFLYQPILNLPKTTFKAYLNDWNGRGWALLAGFLCGFGNGLQFMGGQAAGYAAADAVQALPLVSTFWAILLFGEYRRSSKKTYSLLVSMLVMFAVAVVVLMASAGHRKESKVKLQNL
;
A
#
# COMPACT_ATOMS: atom_id res chain seq x y z
N MET A 1 64.51 -5.22 -51.68
CA MET A 1 63.64 -4.20 -51.07
C MET A 1 62.31 -4.89 -50.80
N SER A 2 62.22 -5.54 -49.60
CA SER A 2 61.09 -6.38 -49.20
C SER A 2 60.24 -5.59 -48.22
N VAL A 3 58.97 -5.36 -48.57
CA VAL A 3 57.96 -4.69 -47.74
C VAL A 3 57.28 -5.77 -46.89
N GLN A 4 57.55 -5.78 -45.60
CA GLN A 4 56.84 -6.64 -44.64
C GLN A 4 55.50 -5.98 -44.32
N PHE A 5 54.40 -6.66 -44.63
CA PHE A 5 53.07 -6.34 -44.15
C PHE A 5 52.93 -6.83 -42.73
N VAL A 6 52.80 -5.89 -41.80
CA VAL A 6 52.47 -6.19 -40.38
C VAL A 6 50.97 -6.46 -40.32
N PHE A 7 50.61 -7.72 -40.09
CA PHE A 7 49.27 -8.14 -39.73
C PHE A 7 48.96 -7.58 -38.30
N ILE A 8 48.09 -6.57 -38.25
CA ILE A 8 47.47 -6.17 -37.00
C ILE A 8 46.49 -7.27 -36.62
N SER A 9 46.87 -8.07 -35.62
CA SER A 9 46.02 -9.08 -34.99
C SER A 9 44.75 -8.50 -34.49
N ARG A 10 43.64 -9.18 -34.77
CA ARG A 10 42.30 -8.96 -34.23
C ARG A 10 42.40 -8.63 -32.74
N VAL A 11 41.93 -7.45 -32.36
CA VAL A 11 41.52 -7.15 -31.00
C VAL A 11 40.26 -7.96 -30.78
N ASP A 12 40.37 -8.98 -29.95
CA ASP A 12 39.22 -9.73 -29.45
C ASP A 12 38.31 -8.81 -28.61
N PHE A 13 37.30 -8.23 -29.26
CA PHE A 13 36.18 -7.54 -28.63
C PHE A 13 35.17 -8.57 -28.10
N SER A 14 35.62 -9.55 -27.32
CA SER A 14 34.72 -10.39 -26.52
C SER A 14 34.80 -10.04 -25.05
N TYR A 15 34.65 -8.77 -24.69
CA TYR A 15 34.11 -8.44 -23.39
C TYR A 15 32.60 -8.70 -23.46
N SER A 16 32.24 -10.00 -23.31
CA SER A 16 30.89 -10.38 -22.96
C SER A 16 30.58 -9.71 -21.62
N TRP A 17 29.86 -8.60 -21.67
CA TRP A 17 29.16 -8.08 -20.52
C TRP A 17 28.08 -9.10 -20.17
N ARG A 18 28.43 -10.13 -19.41
CA ARG A 18 27.47 -11.02 -18.79
C ARG A 18 26.77 -10.19 -17.73
N LEU A 19 25.62 -9.61 -18.08
CA LEU A 19 24.76 -8.92 -17.15
C LEU A 19 24.29 -9.98 -16.14
N LYS A 20 24.80 -9.92 -14.91
CA LYS A 20 24.20 -10.65 -13.77
C LYS A 20 22.71 -10.29 -13.69
N MET A 21 21.89 -11.19 -13.14
CA MET A 21 20.50 -10.89 -12.84
C MET A 21 20.38 -9.51 -12.17
N TYR A 22 19.49 -8.66 -12.71
CA TYR A 22 19.31 -7.30 -12.17
C TYR A 22 18.84 -7.36 -10.73
N MET A 23 19.63 -6.84 -9.82
CA MET A 23 19.23 -6.60 -8.42
C MET A 23 19.62 -5.18 -8.03
N VAL A 24 18.82 -4.59 -7.15
CA VAL A 24 19.18 -3.30 -6.53
C VAL A 24 20.28 -3.59 -5.52
N GLU A 25 21.52 -3.24 -5.84
CA GLU A 25 22.68 -3.48 -4.97
C GLU A 25 23.12 -2.23 -4.20
N SER A 26 22.86 -1.04 -4.79
CA SER A 26 23.31 0.22 -4.19
C SER A 26 22.31 0.74 -3.15
N LYS A 27 22.84 1.36 -2.09
CA LYS A 27 22.04 2.01 -1.06
C LYS A 27 21.18 3.15 -1.64
N GLU A 28 21.73 3.90 -2.58
CA GLU A 28 21.07 5.00 -3.27
C GLU A 28 19.89 4.47 -4.10
N GLY A 29 20.09 3.38 -4.83
CA GLY A 29 19.06 2.69 -5.59
C GLY A 29 17.94 2.15 -4.69
N ALA A 30 18.29 1.58 -3.54
CA ALA A 30 17.33 1.11 -2.55
C ALA A 30 16.48 2.27 -1.99
N ILE A 31 17.11 3.40 -1.64
CA ILE A 31 16.40 4.59 -1.16
C ILE A 31 15.48 5.15 -2.25
N ALA A 32 15.94 5.21 -3.50
CA ALA A 32 15.10 5.64 -4.62
C ALA A 32 13.87 4.73 -4.79
N CYS A 33 14.05 3.41 -4.75
CA CYS A 33 12.93 2.46 -4.79
C CYS A 33 11.94 2.70 -3.64
N MET A 34 12.43 2.91 -2.42
CA MET A 34 11.58 3.17 -1.25
C MET A 34 10.82 4.50 -1.35
N LEU A 35 11.42 5.56 -1.90
CA LEU A 35 10.74 6.85 -2.10
C LEU A 35 9.64 6.76 -3.17
N PHE A 36 9.89 6.07 -4.30
CA PHE A 36 8.85 5.80 -5.29
C PHE A 36 7.75 4.90 -4.72
N ALA A 37 8.11 3.88 -3.94
CA ALA A 37 7.16 3.02 -3.26
C ALA A 37 6.25 3.83 -2.31
N LEU A 38 6.81 4.73 -1.50
CA LEU A 38 6.06 5.62 -0.61
C LEU A 38 5.04 6.47 -1.40
N PHE A 39 5.44 7.04 -2.53
CA PHE A 39 4.53 7.83 -3.36
C PHE A 39 3.40 6.97 -3.96
N PHE A 40 3.72 5.79 -4.50
CA PHE A 40 2.73 4.90 -5.10
C PHE A 40 1.78 4.32 -4.04
N LEU A 41 2.34 3.81 -2.94
CA LEU A 41 1.56 3.23 -1.86
C LEU A 41 0.75 4.25 -1.07
N GLY A 42 1.18 5.50 -0.98
CA GLY A 42 0.37 6.58 -0.39
C GLY A 42 -0.70 7.15 -1.33
N THR A 43 -0.64 6.84 -2.63
CA THR A 43 -1.58 7.36 -3.64
C THR A 43 -2.78 6.42 -3.85
N TRP A 44 -2.58 5.09 -3.93
CA TRP A 44 -3.66 4.16 -4.25
C TRP A 44 -4.84 4.20 -3.26
N PRO A 45 -4.65 4.40 -1.92
CA PRO A 45 -5.78 4.48 -1.00
C PRO A 45 -6.66 5.70 -1.23
N ALA A 46 -6.05 6.81 -1.67
CA ALA A 46 -6.78 8.02 -2.04
C ALA A 46 -7.69 7.78 -3.25
N ILE A 47 -7.23 7.00 -4.23
CA ILE A 47 -8.04 6.62 -5.39
C ILE A 47 -9.23 5.75 -4.98
N LEU A 48 -9.03 4.75 -4.11
CA LEU A 48 -10.13 3.91 -3.60
C LEU A 48 -11.14 4.75 -2.82
N THR A 49 -10.67 5.66 -1.98
CA THR A 49 -11.53 6.59 -1.24
C THR A 49 -12.31 7.50 -2.20
N LEU A 50 -11.69 7.96 -3.29
CA LEU A 50 -12.35 8.75 -4.31
C LEU A 50 -13.50 7.99 -4.97
N LEU A 51 -13.29 6.73 -5.32
CA LEU A 51 -14.29 5.87 -5.95
C LEU A 51 -15.45 5.56 -5.00
N GLU A 52 -15.15 5.26 -3.73
CA GLU A 52 -16.16 5.06 -2.69
C GLU A 52 -17.03 6.32 -2.52
N ARG A 53 -16.42 7.51 -2.42
CA ARG A 53 -17.11 8.80 -2.30
C ARG A 53 -17.93 9.17 -3.54
N ARG A 54 -17.62 8.58 -4.70
CA ARG A 54 -18.41 8.70 -5.95
C ARG A 54 -19.53 7.67 -6.07
N GLY A 55 -19.68 6.80 -5.08
CA GLY A 55 -20.75 5.79 -5.03
C GLY A 55 -20.40 4.46 -5.69
N ARG A 56 -19.15 4.26 -6.16
CA ARG A 56 -18.72 2.95 -6.66
C ARG A 56 -18.63 1.95 -5.52
N LEU A 57 -19.19 0.75 -5.75
CA LEU A 57 -19.19 -0.31 -4.73
C LEU A 57 -17.76 -0.80 -4.43
N PRO A 58 -17.39 -0.96 -3.16
CA PRO A 58 -16.05 -1.42 -2.77
C PRO A 58 -15.65 -2.73 -3.41
N GLN A 59 -16.56 -3.72 -3.46
CA GLN A 59 -16.29 -5.02 -4.07
C GLN A 59 -16.01 -4.94 -5.57
N HIS A 60 -16.68 -4.03 -6.32
CA HIS A 60 -16.36 -3.81 -7.73
C HIS A 60 -14.99 -3.16 -7.90
N THR A 61 -14.69 -2.18 -7.05
CA THR A 61 -13.41 -1.46 -7.06
C THR A 61 -12.26 -2.43 -6.75
N TYR A 62 -12.43 -3.29 -5.74
CA TYR A 62 -11.36 -4.20 -5.31
C TYR A 62 -11.12 -5.33 -6.30
N LEU A 63 -12.11 -5.79 -7.05
CA LEU A 63 -11.92 -6.76 -8.13
C LEU A 63 -11.02 -6.18 -9.23
N ASP A 64 -11.31 -4.98 -9.72
CA ASP A 64 -10.48 -4.31 -10.73
C ASP A 64 -9.06 -4.03 -10.20
N TYR A 65 -8.95 -3.54 -8.96
CA TYR A 65 -7.70 -3.33 -8.25
C TYR A 65 -6.85 -4.60 -8.17
N SER A 66 -7.45 -5.74 -7.79
CA SER A 66 -6.73 -7.01 -7.62
C SER A 66 -6.13 -7.51 -8.93
N ILE A 67 -6.83 -7.32 -10.07
CA ILE A 67 -6.34 -7.72 -11.39
C ILE A 67 -5.03 -7.00 -11.73
N THR A 68 -5.00 -5.69 -11.59
CA THR A 68 -3.81 -4.91 -11.98
C THR A 68 -2.71 -4.93 -10.93
N ASN A 69 -3.04 -5.13 -9.66
CA ASN A 69 -2.05 -5.38 -8.61
C ASN A 69 -1.25 -6.67 -8.92
N PHE A 70 -1.94 -7.74 -9.30
CA PHE A 70 -1.29 -8.98 -9.75
C PHE A 70 -0.54 -8.81 -11.08
N LEU A 71 -1.13 -8.09 -12.04
CA LEU A 71 -0.47 -7.82 -13.33
C LEU A 71 0.85 -7.05 -13.15
N ALA A 72 0.93 -6.11 -12.22
CA ALA A 72 2.17 -5.41 -11.90
C ALA A 72 3.27 -6.38 -11.41
N ALA A 73 2.92 -7.33 -10.53
CA ALA A 73 3.86 -8.34 -10.08
C ALA A 73 4.31 -9.28 -11.21
N LEU A 74 3.39 -9.65 -12.09
CA LEU A 74 3.70 -10.46 -13.27
C LEU A 74 4.66 -9.72 -14.22
N ILE A 75 4.43 -8.43 -14.46
CA ILE A 75 5.33 -7.60 -15.26
C ILE A 75 6.72 -7.56 -14.62
N ILE A 76 6.82 -7.30 -13.31
CA ILE A 76 8.10 -7.26 -12.59
C ILE A 76 8.83 -8.61 -12.72
N ALA A 77 8.13 -9.73 -12.51
CA ALA A 77 8.72 -11.06 -12.59
C ALA A 77 9.22 -11.41 -13.99
N LEU A 78 8.42 -11.10 -15.05
CA LEU A 78 8.76 -11.41 -16.43
C LEU A 78 9.72 -10.41 -17.08
N THR A 79 9.97 -9.26 -16.45
CA THR A 79 10.94 -8.26 -16.93
C THR A 79 12.18 -8.26 -16.04
N LEU A 80 12.12 -7.64 -14.87
CA LEU A 80 13.26 -7.51 -13.97
C LEU A 80 13.78 -8.87 -13.49
N GLY A 81 12.91 -9.86 -13.28
CA GLY A 81 13.27 -11.21 -12.88
C GLY A 81 13.92 -12.07 -13.99
N GLU A 82 13.90 -11.60 -15.23
CA GLU A 82 14.50 -12.29 -16.40
C GLU A 82 15.70 -11.52 -17.00
N ILE A 83 16.00 -10.30 -16.50
CA ILE A 83 17.15 -9.53 -16.98
C ILE A 83 18.44 -10.12 -16.42
N GLY A 84 19.37 -10.48 -17.29
CA GLY A 84 20.69 -11.03 -16.97
C GLY A 84 20.79 -12.53 -17.12
N GLU A 85 22.03 -13.03 -17.07
CA GLU A 85 22.28 -14.47 -17.17
C GLU A 85 21.97 -15.15 -15.84
N SER A 86 21.20 -16.21 -15.91
CA SER A 86 20.92 -17.07 -14.78
C SER A 86 22.16 -17.83 -14.36
N SER A 87 22.45 -17.84 -13.07
CA SER A 87 23.52 -18.65 -12.47
C SER A 87 22.93 -19.58 -11.41
N TYR A 88 23.72 -20.54 -10.92
CA TYR A 88 23.28 -21.45 -9.87
C TYR A 88 22.93 -20.71 -8.58
N ASP A 89 23.73 -19.72 -8.21
CA ASP A 89 23.51 -18.93 -6.99
C ASP A 89 22.44 -17.83 -7.15
N HIS A 90 22.19 -17.39 -8.39
CA HIS A 90 21.23 -16.35 -8.72
C HIS A 90 20.38 -16.79 -9.93
N PRO A 91 19.47 -17.77 -9.75
CA PRO A 91 18.62 -18.25 -10.82
C PRO A 91 17.55 -17.19 -11.15
N ASN A 92 17.23 -17.05 -12.44
CA ASN A 92 16.18 -16.16 -12.91
C ASN A 92 14.78 -16.67 -12.51
N PHE A 93 13.76 -15.85 -12.73
CA PHE A 93 12.37 -16.15 -12.35
C PHE A 93 11.92 -17.52 -12.86
N ARG A 94 12.10 -17.82 -14.17
CA ARG A 94 11.64 -19.09 -14.74
C ARG A 94 12.34 -20.29 -14.12
N GLN A 95 13.65 -20.21 -13.89
CA GLN A 95 14.37 -21.33 -13.26
C GLN A 95 13.89 -21.55 -11.82
N GLN A 96 13.61 -20.50 -11.07
CA GLN A 96 13.11 -20.62 -9.70
C GLN A 96 11.73 -21.29 -9.60
N LEU A 97 10.90 -21.20 -10.64
CA LEU A 97 9.60 -21.90 -10.66
C LEU A 97 9.73 -23.44 -10.65
N TYR A 98 10.89 -23.98 -11.04
CA TYR A 98 11.14 -25.42 -11.08
C TYR A 98 12.02 -25.93 -9.92
N GLN A 99 12.39 -25.06 -8.98
CA GLN A 99 13.21 -25.42 -7.83
C GLN A 99 12.36 -25.87 -6.65
N ASP A 100 12.93 -26.73 -5.79
CA ASP A 100 12.27 -27.21 -4.55
C ASP A 100 12.43 -26.19 -3.41
N ASN A 101 11.91 -24.99 -3.64
CA ASN A 101 11.95 -23.84 -2.72
C ASN A 101 10.59 -23.61 -2.01
N TRP A 102 9.82 -24.70 -1.84
CA TRP A 102 8.44 -24.65 -1.34
C TRP A 102 8.29 -23.93 0.00
N ALA A 103 9.22 -24.08 0.93
CA ALA A 103 9.17 -23.43 2.24
C ALA A 103 9.16 -21.89 2.09
N SER A 104 10.08 -21.34 1.29
CA SER A 104 10.12 -19.90 0.98
C SER A 104 8.87 -19.42 0.23
N VAL A 105 8.34 -20.23 -0.69
CA VAL A 105 7.08 -19.94 -1.39
C VAL A 105 5.93 -19.81 -0.41
N MET A 106 5.83 -20.70 0.59
CA MET A 106 4.78 -20.63 1.62
C MET A 106 4.86 -19.34 2.44
N PHE A 107 6.06 -18.88 2.83
CA PHE A 107 6.22 -17.59 3.51
C PHE A 107 5.81 -16.42 2.62
N ALA A 108 6.20 -16.43 1.34
CA ALA A 108 5.77 -15.40 0.39
C ALA A 108 4.24 -15.35 0.27
N MET A 109 3.61 -16.51 0.11
CA MET A 109 2.14 -16.62 0.02
C MET A 109 1.45 -16.19 1.31
N ALA A 110 1.97 -16.54 2.48
CA ALA A 110 1.44 -16.08 3.77
C ALA A 110 1.49 -14.54 3.87
N GLY A 111 2.59 -13.94 3.45
CA GLY A 111 2.71 -12.48 3.35
C GLY A 111 1.63 -11.86 2.44
N GLY A 112 1.36 -12.46 1.28
CA GLY A 112 0.32 -12.00 0.36
C GLY A 112 -1.10 -12.13 0.93
N ILE A 113 -1.38 -13.21 1.68
CA ILE A 113 -2.66 -13.41 2.36
C ILE A 113 -2.90 -12.28 3.38
N VAL A 114 -1.94 -12.02 4.27
CA VAL A 114 -2.13 -11.00 5.30
C VAL A 114 -2.20 -9.59 4.70
N LEU A 115 -1.42 -9.29 3.64
CA LEU A 115 -1.56 -8.03 2.92
C LEU A 115 -2.96 -7.87 2.32
N SER A 116 -3.50 -8.90 1.68
CA SER A 116 -4.84 -8.86 1.07
C SER A 116 -5.93 -8.60 2.11
N LEU A 117 -5.85 -9.25 3.28
CA LEU A 117 -6.78 -9.01 4.40
C LEU A 117 -6.68 -7.58 4.92
N GLY A 118 -5.46 -7.07 5.08
CA GLY A 118 -5.21 -5.69 5.48
C GLY A 118 -5.80 -4.69 4.50
N ASN A 119 -5.48 -4.80 3.21
CA ASN A 119 -5.97 -3.92 2.15
C ASN A 119 -7.51 -3.95 2.03
N LEU A 120 -8.10 -5.14 2.13
CA LEU A 120 -9.56 -5.27 2.11
C LEU A 120 -10.20 -4.58 3.31
N SER A 121 -9.63 -4.73 4.49
CA SER A 121 -10.13 -4.10 5.72
C SER A 121 -10.01 -2.57 5.67
N THR A 122 -8.88 -2.03 5.18
CA THR A 122 -8.69 -0.58 5.06
C THR A 122 -9.65 0.06 4.08
N GLN A 123 -10.01 -0.62 3.00
CA GLN A 123 -10.98 -0.11 2.04
C GLN A 123 -12.34 0.22 2.71
N TYR A 124 -12.78 -0.59 3.65
CA TYR A 124 -13.98 -0.32 4.44
C TYR A 124 -13.70 0.70 5.55
N ALA A 125 -12.55 0.61 6.23
CA ALA A 125 -12.17 1.53 7.29
C ALA A 125 -12.12 2.99 6.81
N PHE A 126 -11.62 3.25 5.59
CA PHE A 126 -11.59 4.59 4.98
C PHE A 126 -12.96 5.27 4.95
N ALA A 127 -14.03 4.50 4.81
CA ALA A 127 -15.38 5.03 4.83
C ALA A 127 -15.80 5.47 6.23
N PHE A 128 -15.49 4.68 7.28
CA PHE A 128 -15.96 4.90 8.64
C PHE A 128 -15.16 5.96 9.41
N VAL A 129 -13.85 5.91 9.31
CA VAL A 129 -12.96 6.79 10.09
C VAL A 129 -12.14 7.76 9.23
N GLY A 130 -12.24 7.62 7.91
CA GLY A 130 -11.54 8.47 6.96
C GLY A 130 -10.15 7.97 6.59
N LEU A 131 -9.66 8.46 5.44
CA LEU A 131 -8.38 8.05 4.87
C LEU A 131 -7.21 8.33 5.83
N SER A 132 -7.07 9.57 6.26
CA SER A 132 -5.92 9.99 7.09
C SER A 132 -5.83 9.23 8.42
N VAL A 133 -6.97 8.94 9.08
CA VAL A 133 -6.97 8.22 10.36
C VAL A 133 -6.58 6.77 10.19
N THR A 134 -7.17 6.12 9.19
CA THR A 134 -6.85 4.72 8.87
C THR A 134 -5.36 4.58 8.60
N GLU A 135 -4.80 5.42 7.73
CA GLU A 135 -3.38 5.38 7.36
C GLU A 135 -2.46 5.66 8.58
N VAL A 136 -2.79 6.63 9.42
CA VAL A 136 -1.98 6.94 10.61
C VAL A 136 -1.93 5.75 11.57
N ILE A 137 -3.08 5.12 11.87
CA ILE A 137 -3.14 3.99 12.81
C ILE A 137 -2.48 2.74 12.22
N THR A 138 -2.80 2.37 10.98
CA THR A 138 -2.20 1.18 10.35
C THR A 138 -0.70 1.32 10.21
N ALA A 139 -0.23 2.47 9.73
CA ALA A 139 1.20 2.75 9.58
C ALA A 139 1.97 2.67 10.90
N SER A 140 1.37 3.15 12.00
CA SER A 140 2.01 3.07 13.33
C SER A 140 2.22 1.63 13.78
N ILE A 141 1.19 0.80 13.68
CA ILE A 141 1.26 -0.61 14.07
C ILE A 141 2.28 -1.33 13.19
N THR A 142 2.22 -1.08 11.87
CA THR A 142 3.11 -1.69 10.88
C THR A 142 4.57 -1.33 11.15
N VAL A 143 4.90 -0.06 11.34
CA VAL A 143 6.29 0.36 11.55
C VAL A 143 6.82 -0.15 12.88
N VAL A 144 6.05 -0.05 13.97
CA VAL A 144 6.54 -0.49 15.29
C VAL A 144 6.79 -2.00 15.31
N ILE A 145 5.82 -2.79 14.90
CA ILE A 145 5.93 -4.25 14.93
C ILE A 145 6.79 -4.73 13.76
N GLY A 146 6.50 -4.30 12.53
CA GLY A 146 7.19 -4.74 11.32
C GLY A 146 8.68 -4.43 11.34
N SER A 147 9.06 -3.17 11.62
CA SER A 147 10.48 -2.80 11.69
C SER A 147 11.22 -3.52 12.81
N THR A 148 10.57 -3.72 13.98
CA THR A 148 11.20 -4.45 15.08
C THR A 148 11.44 -5.92 14.71
N VAL A 149 10.42 -6.59 14.15
CA VAL A 149 10.55 -8.00 13.73
C VAL A 149 11.57 -8.12 12.61
N ASN A 150 11.49 -7.28 11.58
CA ASN A 150 12.45 -7.27 10.48
C ASN A 150 13.89 -7.01 10.93
N TYR A 151 14.11 -6.12 11.91
CA TYR A 151 15.44 -5.87 12.46
C TYR A 151 16.09 -7.13 13.01
N PHE A 152 15.32 -7.94 13.73
CA PHE A 152 15.85 -9.21 14.27
C PHE A 152 15.97 -10.29 13.20
N LEU A 153 15.04 -10.37 12.26
CA LEU A 153 15.09 -11.32 11.14
C LEU A 153 16.26 -11.03 10.18
N ASP A 154 16.60 -9.77 9.97
CA ASP A 154 17.69 -9.33 9.08
C ASP A 154 19.08 -9.38 9.74
N ASP A 155 19.26 -10.17 10.78
CA ASP A 155 20.54 -10.28 11.51
C ASP A 155 21.12 -8.91 11.93
N LYS A 156 20.23 -7.97 12.22
CA LYS A 156 20.55 -6.60 12.68
C LYS A 156 21.42 -5.80 11.68
N ILE A 157 21.21 -6.01 10.37
CA ILE A 157 21.96 -5.26 9.34
C ILE A 157 21.71 -3.75 9.39
N ASN A 158 20.53 -3.33 9.85
CA ASN A 158 20.22 -1.92 10.06
C ASN A 158 20.87 -1.39 11.35
N ARG A 159 21.29 -0.14 11.35
CA ARG A 159 21.88 0.51 12.53
C ARG A 159 20.83 0.81 13.58
N ALA A 160 20.81 0.08 14.70
CA ALA A 160 19.83 0.21 15.78
C ALA A 160 19.75 1.63 16.34
N GLU A 161 20.93 2.28 16.49
CA GLU A 161 21.05 3.63 17.06
C GLU A 161 20.36 4.69 16.19
N VAL A 162 20.05 4.37 14.94
CA VAL A 162 19.33 5.24 13.99
C VAL A 162 17.92 4.72 13.75
N LEU A 163 17.75 3.40 13.64
CA LEU A 163 16.47 2.76 13.37
C LEU A 163 15.43 3.08 14.46
N PHE A 164 15.75 2.77 15.73
CA PHE A 164 14.79 2.94 16.82
C PHE A 164 14.43 4.40 17.13
N PRO A 165 15.34 5.38 17.07
CA PRO A 165 14.96 6.79 17.06
C PRO A 165 14.01 7.16 15.90
N GLY A 166 14.20 6.57 14.69
CA GLY A 166 13.27 6.74 13.57
C GLY A 166 11.87 6.20 13.89
N VAL A 167 11.79 5.01 14.47
CA VAL A 167 10.51 4.43 14.95
C VAL A 167 9.87 5.33 16.02
N ALA A 168 10.65 5.89 16.94
CA ALA A 168 10.15 6.82 17.96
C ALA A 168 9.59 8.11 17.32
N CYS A 169 10.29 8.69 16.33
CA CYS A 169 9.78 9.84 15.56
C CYS A 169 8.46 9.49 14.86
N PHE A 170 8.35 8.28 14.34
CA PHE A 170 7.13 7.79 13.72
C PHE A 170 5.97 7.73 14.71
N LEU A 171 6.18 7.21 15.92
CA LEU A 171 5.19 7.19 16.99
C LEU A 171 4.74 8.60 17.42
N ILE A 172 5.67 9.56 17.50
CA ILE A 172 5.34 10.96 17.78
C ILE A 172 4.45 11.52 16.66
N ALA A 173 4.77 11.23 15.38
CA ALA A 173 3.95 11.64 14.24
C ALA A 173 2.53 11.08 14.33
N VAL A 174 2.38 9.83 14.78
CA VAL A 174 1.08 9.17 15.02
C VAL A 174 0.29 9.84 16.13
N CYS A 175 0.91 10.17 17.26
CA CYS A 175 0.26 10.91 18.35
C CYS A 175 -0.25 12.27 17.86
N LEU A 176 0.55 12.97 17.06
CA LEU A 176 0.14 14.22 16.41
C LEU A 176 -1.02 13.99 15.43
N GLY A 177 -0.99 12.91 14.65
CA GLY A 177 -2.08 12.52 13.73
C GLY A 177 -3.40 12.27 14.44
N SER A 178 -3.36 11.58 15.58
CA SER A 178 -4.54 11.37 16.43
C SER A 178 -5.09 12.69 16.95
N ALA A 179 -4.22 13.63 17.36
CA ALA A 179 -4.61 14.96 17.79
C ALA A 179 -5.20 15.80 16.64
N VAL A 180 -4.63 15.72 15.43
CA VAL A 180 -5.17 16.34 14.20
C VAL A 180 -6.60 15.85 13.97
N HIS A 181 -6.79 14.52 14.01
CA HIS A 181 -8.09 13.92 13.78
C HIS A 181 -9.13 14.39 14.81
N SER A 182 -8.80 14.32 16.10
CA SER A 182 -9.71 14.77 17.17
C SER A 182 -10.08 16.24 17.01
N SER A 183 -9.11 17.10 16.68
CA SER A 183 -9.34 18.52 16.45
C SER A 183 -10.22 18.77 15.22
N ASN A 184 -9.95 18.07 14.10
CA ASN A 184 -10.75 18.19 12.87
C ASN A 184 -12.17 17.63 13.04
N ALA A 185 -12.34 16.55 13.81
CA ALA A 185 -13.66 16.00 14.13
C ALA A 185 -14.50 16.99 14.95
N ALA A 186 -13.87 17.67 15.92
CA ALA A 186 -14.53 18.73 16.69
C ALA A 186 -14.92 19.92 15.80
N ASP A 187 -14.02 20.35 14.90
CA ASP A 187 -14.31 21.42 13.94
C ASP A 187 -15.48 21.05 13.01
N ASN A 188 -15.53 19.81 12.52
CA ASN A 188 -16.61 19.33 11.67
C ASN A 188 -17.95 19.20 12.42
N LYS A 189 -17.91 18.75 13.68
CA LYS A 189 -19.09 18.71 14.56
C LYS A 189 -19.67 20.10 14.78
N ALA A 190 -18.82 21.10 15.06
CA ALA A 190 -19.23 22.48 15.21
C ALA A 190 -19.88 23.04 13.93
N LYS A 191 -19.34 22.72 12.74
CA LYS A 191 -19.94 23.08 11.44
C LYS A 191 -21.33 22.46 11.26
N LEU A 192 -21.50 21.17 11.60
CA LEU A 192 -22.80 20.49 11.50
C LEU A 192 -23.84 21.05 12.47
N GLN A 193 -23.43 21.45 13.68
CA GLN A 193 -24.31 22.07 14.67
C GLN A 193 -24.78 23.47 14.27
N SER A 194 -24.06 24.15 13.38
CA SER A 194 -24.48 25.46 12.84
C SER A 194 -25.57 25.38 11.78
N LEU A 195 -26.00 24.18 11.36
CA LEU A 195 -27.12 24.00 10.42
C LEU A 195 -28.46 24.15 11.13
N PRO A 196 -29.50 24.69 10.45
CA PRO A 196 -30.88 24.70 10.94
C PRO A 196 -31.35 23.27 11.28
N ALA A 197 -32.14 23.14 12.36
CA ALA A 197 -32.60 21.84 12.87
C ALA A 197 -33.38 21.00 11.83
N ASP A 198 -34.07 21.66 10.88
CA ASP A 198 -34.85 20.99 9.84
C ASP A 198 -33.96 20.28 8.79
N ALA A 199 -32.76 20.81 8.51
CA ALA A 199 -31.78 20.19 7.61
C ALA A 199 -31.17 18.92 8.23
N VAL A 200 -31.11 18.84 9.57
CA VAL A 200 -30.55 17.69 10.31
C VAL A 200 -31.59 16.57 10.49
N LYS A 201 -32.87 16.90 10.57
CA LYS A 201 -33.96 15.89 10.67
C LYS A 201 -34.08 15.05 9.39
N GLY A 202 -33.93 15.65 8.23
CA GLY A 202 -33.97 14.94 6.94
C GLY A 202 -32.85 13.86 6.81
N LEU A 203 -31.78 13.95 7.58
CA LEU A 203 -30.69 12.98 7.59
C LEU A 203 -30.94 11.74 8.48
N LYS A 204 -31.82 11.86 9.49
CA LYS A 204 -32.12 10.77 10.45
C LYS A 204 -33.24 9.84 10.00
N THR A 205 -34.04 10.24 9.00
CA THR A 205 -35.14 9.46 8.43
C THR A 205 -34.75 8.98 7.04
N THR A 206 -33.81 8.05 6.92
CA THR A 206 -33.56 7.33 5.67
C THR A 206 -34.25 5.96 5.70
N ASP A 207 -35.56 5.95 5.67
CA ASP A 207 -36.28 4.96 4.91
C ASP A 207 -36.25 5.45 3.45
N VAL A 208 -35.73 4.61 2.57
CA VAL A 208 -35.49 4.91 1.16
C VAL A 208 -36.82 5.26 0.47
N PRO A 209 -37.09 6.49 0.02
CA PRO A 209 -38.10 6.70 -1.00
C PRO A 209 -37.48 6.30 -2.33
N SER A 210 -38.05 5.30 -2.97
CA SER A 210 -37.91 5.05 -4.40
C SER A 210 -38.20 6.33 -5.17
N PHE A 211 -37.15 6.97 -5.69
CA PHE A 211 -37.31 8.20 -6.49
C PHE A 211 -37.90 7.83 -7.86
N SER A 212 -39.21 8.00 -7.96
CA SER A 212 -39.91 8.06 -9.23
C SER A 212 -39.69 9.47 -9.84
N GLY A 213 -39.19 9.49 -11.08
CA GLY A 213 -38.68 10.68 -11.75
C GLY A 213 -39.71 11.73 -12.16
N LYS A 214 -40.34 12.41 -11.21
CA LYS A 214 -41.28 13.52 -11.52
C LYS A 214 -41.16 14.81 -10.67
N ASP A 215 -40.21 14.90 -9.73
CA ASP A 215 -40.07 16.10 -8.89
C ASP A 215 -38.77 16.88 -9.20
N LEU A 216 -38.58 17.21 -10.48
CA LEU A 216 -37.36 17.90 -10.98
C LEU A 216 -37.41 19.42 -10.89
N GLU A 217 -38.53 20.02 -10.44
CA GLU A 217 -38.70 21.49 -10.47
C GLU A 217 -38.53 22.24 -9.14
N SER A 218 -38.36 21.54 -8.01
CA SER A 218 -38.05 22.19 -6.71
C SER A 218 -36.58 22.12 -6.28
N SER A 219 -35.67 21.62 -7.12
CA SER A 219 -34.29 21.38 -6.79
C SER A 219 -33.32 22.53 -7.12
N ASP A 220 -33.80 23.66 -7.60
CA ASP A 220 -32.94 24.78 -8.02
C ASP A 220 -32.24 25.50 -6.86
N TYR A 221 -32.69 25.29 -5.61
CA TYR A 221 -32.00 25.78 -4.40
C TYR A 221 -30.89 24.89 -3.90
N LEU A 222 -30.78 23.65 -4.35
CA LEU A 222 -29.71 22.69 -3.98
C LEU A 222 -28.55 22.60 -5.01
N SER A 223 -28.71 23.27 -6.14
CA SER A 223 -27.78 23.20 -7.28
C SER A 223 -26.55 24.07 -7.13
N GLN A 224 -26.36 24.85 -6.08
CA GLN A 224 -25.06 25.43 -5.77
C GLN A 224 -24.16 24.32 -5.19
N LYS A 225 -23.29 23.78 -6.04
CA LYS A 225 -22.26 22.77 -5.68
C LYS A 225 -21.65 23.11 -4.32
N ALA A 226 -21.97 22.33 -3.29
CA ALA A 226 -21.60 22.66 -1.92
C ALA A 226 -20.08 22.78 -1.80
N LYS A 227 -19.60 23.91 -1.26
CA LYS A 227 -18.15 24.18 -1.16
C LYS A 227 -17.53 23.25 -0.11
N ALA A 228 -16.41 22.58 -0.47
CA ALA A 228 -15.65 21.74 0.45
C ALA A 228 -15.34 22.47 1.78
N GLY A 229 -15.52 21.78 2.90
CA GLY A 229 -15.36 22.34 4.25
C GLY A 229 -16.62 23.00 4.83
N THR A 230 -17.78 22.92 4.15
CA THR A 230 -19.09 23.33 4.68
C THR A 230 -19.88 22.12 5.17
N ALA A 231 -20.87 22.36 6.04
CA ALA A 231 -21.78 21.32 6.51
C ALA A 231 -22.60 20.70 5.37
N ASN A 232 -23.09 21.50 4.43
CA ASN A 232 -23.84 21.03 3.26
C ASN A 232 -22.98 20.07 2.40
N TYR A 233 -21.68 20.31 2.29
CA TYR A 233 -20.78 19.39 1.61
C TYR A 233 -20.70 18.01 2.30
N LEU A 234 -20.69 17.97 3.63
CA LEU A 234 -20.68 16.71 4.38
C LEU A 234 -21.97 15.91 4.16
N VAL A 235 -23.11 16.60 4.10
CA VAL A 235 -24.41 15.99 3.80
C VAL A 235 -24.45 15.46 2.37
N GLU A 236 -24.03 16.27 1.39
CA GLU A 236 -23.97 15.87 -0.02
C GLU A 236 -23.03 14.67 -0.22
N LEU A 237 -21.89 14.66 0.46
CA LEU A 237 -20.96 13.54 0.43
C LEU A 237 -21.61 12.24 0.93
N GLU A 238 -22.32 12.29 2.09
CA GLU A 238 -23.00 11.11 2.63
C GLU A 238 -24.08 10.59 1.70
N SER A 239 -24.79 11.48 0.98
CA SER A 239 -25.81 11.04 0.02
C SER A 239 -25.23 10.31 -1.21
N ARG A 240 -24.02 10.67 -1.64
CA ARG A 240 -23.38 10.12 -2.85
C ARG A 240 -22.55 8.87 -2.60
N ARG A 241 -21.92 8.75 -1.43
CA ARG A 241 -21.00 7.68 -1.13
C ARG A 241 -21.67 6.30 -1.10
N SER A 242 -20.89 5.25 -1.39
CA SER A 242 -21.39 3.87 -1.41
C SER A 242 -21.62 3.30 -0.02
N ILE A 243 -20.76 3.58 0.94
CA ILE A 243 -20.89 3.14 2.33
C ILE A 243 -21.49 4.26 3.17
N LYS A 244 -22.74 4.10 3.63
CA LYS A 244 -23.38 5.07 4.51
C LYS A 244 -22.85 4.92 5.92
N VAL A 245 -22.38 6.03 6.52
CA VAL A 245 -21.73 6.02 7.85
C VAL A 245 -22.46 6.83 8.90
N PHE A 246 -23.36 7.75 8.53
CA PHE A 246 -24.13 8.51 9.49
C PHE A 246 -24.98 7.59 10.37
N GLY A 247 -24.85 7.75 11.69
CA GLY A 247 -25.54 6.91 12.68
C GLY A 247 -24.88 5.55 12.94
N LYS A 248 -23.81 5.19 12.23
CA LYS A 248 -23.05 3.96 12.52
C LYS A 248 -21.92 4.20 13.50
N SER A 249 -21.52 3.14 14.20
CA SER A 249 -20.47 3.20 15.22
C SER A 249 -19.08 3.40 14.59
N THR A 250 -18.36 4.41 14.99
CA THR A 250 -16.94 4.64 14.68
C THR A 250 -16.08 3.44 15.12
N LEU A 251 -16.54 2.68 16.13
CA LEU A 251 -15.82 1.51 16.63
C LEU A 251 -15.62 0.44 15.55
N ILE A 252 -16.58 0.27 14.62
CA ILE A 252 -16.44 -0.66 13.50
C ILE A 252 -15.23 -0.27 12.63
N GLY A 253 -15.13 1.01 12.28
CA GLY A 253 -14.01 1.51 11.48
C GLY A 253 -12.68 1.37 12.21
N LEU A 254 -12.63 1.68 13.49
CA LEU A 254 -11.43 1.51 14.32
C LEU A 254 -11.01 0.03 14.40
N SER A 255 -11.95 -0.89 14.65
CA SER A 255 -11.66 -2.33 14.70
C SER A 255 -11.08 -2.84 13.37
N LEU A 256 -11.65 -2.43 12.24
CA LEU A 256 -11.12 -2.74 10.91
C LEU A 256 -9.72 -2.16 10.71
N THR A 257 -9.47 -0.95 11.19
CA THR A 257 -8.17 -0.29 11.10
C THR A 257 -7.11 -1.02 11.95
N PHE A 258 -7.42 -1.40 13.18
CA PHE A 258 -6.50 -2.17 14.02
C PHE A 258 -6.20 -3.55 13.45
N PHE A 259 -7.22 -4.25 12.94
CA PHE A 259 -7.04 -5.53 12.27
C PHE A 259 -6.13 -5.38 11.03
N ALA A 260 -6.35 -4.35 10.21
CA ALA A 260 -5.51 -4.06 9.06
C ALA A 260 -4.05 -3.78 9.47
N GLY A 261 -3.85 -2.98 10.53
CA GLY A 261 -2.51 -2.70 11.06
C GLY A 261 -1.79 -3.96 11.54
N ALA A 262 -2.49 -4.87 12.21
CA ALA A 262 -1.94 -6.16 12.60
C ALA A 262 -1.54 -7.00 11.37
N CYS A 263 -2.40 -7.07 10.34
CA CYS A 263 -2.08 -7.73 9.08
C CYS A 263 -0.85 -7.11 8.41
N PHE A 264 -0.82 -5.77 8.32
CA PHE A 264 0.30 -5.06 7.69
C PHE A 264 1.61 -5.19 8.46
N SER A 265 1.59 -5.43 9.75
CA SER A 265 2.82 -5.67 10.52
C SER A 265 3.50 -7.00 10.20
N LEU A 266 2.78 -7.94 9.58
CA LEU A 266 3.25 -9.30 9.31
C LEU A 266 3.68 -9.54 7.87
N PHE A 267 3.21 -8.74 6.88
CA PHE A 267 3.48 -9.05 5.47
C PHE A 267 4.96 -8.89 5.10
N SER A 268 5.60 -7.82 5.59
CA SER A 268 7.01 -7.56 5.33
C SER A 268 7.95 -8.57 6.03
N PRO A 269 7.75 -8.94 7.30
CA PRO A 269 8.47 -10.06 7.93
C PRO A 269 8.30 -11.41 7.22
N ALA A 270 7.08 -11.74 6.79
CA ALA A 270 6.85 -12.98 6.04
C ALA A 270 7.59 -12.98 4.70
N PHE A 271 7.61 -11.86 4.00
CA PHE A 271 8.35 -11.69 2.77
C PHE A 271 9.87 -11.76 2.99
N ASN A 272 10.35 -11.20 4.10
CA ASN A 272 11.74 -11.28 4.52
C ASN A 272 12.17 -12.74 4.73
N LEU A 273 11.38 -13.54 5.44
CA LEU A 273 11.63 -14.99 5.60
C LEU A 273 11.66 -15.72 4.25
N ALA A 274 10.77 -15.34 3.31
CA ALA A 274 10.71 -15.94 1.98
C ALA A 274 12.00 -15.71 1.17
N THR A 275 12.62 -14.53 1.29
CA THR A 275 13.77 -14.15 0.46
C THR A 275 15.12 -14.41 1.11
N ASN A 276 15.19 -14.57 2.44
CA ASN A 276 16.43 -14.67 3.16
C ASN A 276 16.57 -15.95 4.01
N ASP A 277 15.50 -16.76 4.11
CA ASP A 277 15.48 -18.06 4.78
C ASP A 277 16.22 -18.11 6.14
N GLN A 278 15.97 -17.09 7.00
CA GLN A 278 16.65 -16.99 8.31
C GLN A 278 16.38 -18.18 9.22
N TRP A 279 15.34 -18.95 8.97
CA TRP A 279 14.99 -20.15 9.73
C TRP A 279 15.58 -21.44 9.14
N HIS A 280 16.40 -21.33 8.08
CA HIS A 280 17.06 -22.45 7.42
C HIS A 280 16.08 -23.57 7.05
N THR A 281 14.96 -23.19 6.42
CA THR A 281 13.88 -24.10 6.03
C THR A 281 14.11 -24.74 4.66
N LEU A 282 15.00 -24.13 3.84
CA LEU A 282 15.37 -24.65 2.53
C LEU A 282 16.34 -25.84 2.69
N LYS A 283 16.26 -26.78 1.75
CA LYS A 283 17.22 -27.87 1.65
C LYS A 283 18.61 -27.34 1.25
N GLU A 284 19.67 -28.03 1.68
CA GLU A 284 21.04 -27.68 1.27
C GLU A 284 21.16 -27.64 -0.26
N GLY A 285 21.81 -26.59 -0.76
CA GLY A 285 22.02 -26.38 -2.19
C GLY A 285 20.83 -25.76 -2.95
N VAL A 286 19.69 -25.51 -2.31
CA VAL A 286 18.59 -24.77 -2.93
C VAL A 286 18.83 -23.27 -2.74
N PRO A 287 18.94 -22.47 -3.82
CA PRO A 287 19.15 -21.03 -3.69
C PRO A 287 17.91 -20.33 -3.14
N HIS A 288 18.14 -19.23 -2.42
CA HIS A 288 17.07 -18.38 -1.88
C HIS A 288 16.19 -17.83 -2.99
N LEU A 289 14.90 -17.58 -2.69
CA LEU A 289 14.02 -16.93 -3.65
C LEU A 289 14.51 -15.51 -3.97
N ALA A 290 14.68 -15.23 -5.26
CA ALA A 290 14.85 -13.85 -5.71
C ALA A 290 13.62 -13.02 -5.35
N VAL A 291 13.83 -11.73 -5.06
CA VAL A 291 12.74 -10.81 -4.67
C VAL A 291 11.58 -10.80 -5.68
N TYR A 292 11.88 -10.95 -6.97
CA TYR A 292 10.87 -10.95 -8.04
C TYR A 292 10.00 -12.21 -8.02
N THR A 293 10.62 -13.37 -7.77
CA THR A 293 9.91 -14.66 -7.66
C THR A 293 9.08 -14.71 -6.37
N ALA A 294 9.65 -14.27 -5.25
CA ALA A 294 8.92 -14.15 -3.99
C ALA A 294 7.72 -13.22 -4.14
N PHE A 295 7.89 -12.06 -4.82
CA PHE A 295 6.81 -11.11 -5.04
C PHE A 295 5.73 -11.65 -5.98
N PHE A 296 6.08 -12.47 -6.95
CA PHE A 296 5.09 -13.16 -7.79
C PHE A 296 4.20 -14.08 -6.95
N TYR A 297 4.76 -15.00 -6.14
CA TYR A 297 3.98 -15.90 -5.29
C TYR A 297 3.16 -15.16 -4.22
N PHE A 298 3.74 -14.13 -3.62
CA PHE A 298 3.04 -13.20 -2.73
C PHE A 298 1.80 -12.59 -3.40
N SER A 299 1.96 -12.12 -4.63
CA SER A 299 0.87 -11.47 -5.37
C SER A 299 -0.16 -12.46 -5.87
N VAL A 300 0.21 -13.71 -6.18
CA VAL A 300 -0.73 -14.79 -6.51
C VAL A 300 -1.70 -15.03 -5.35
N SER A 301 -1.18 -15.21 -4.13
CA SER A 301 -2.03 -15.46 -2.96
C SER A 301 -2.89 -14.24 -2.60
N CYS A 302 -2.33 -13.04 -2.71
CA CYS A 302 -3.07 -11.79 -2.54
C CYS A 302 -4.22 -11.67 -3.55
N PHE A 303 -3.97 -11.98 -4.82
CA PHE A 303 -4.97 -11.96 -5.88
C PHE A 303 -6.08 -13.00 -5.65
N VAL A 304 -5.72 -14.25 -5.39
CA VAL A 304 -6.68 -15.35 -5.18
C VAL A 304 -7.60 -15.02 -4.01
N LEU A 305 -7.05 -14.60 -2.87
CA LEU A 305 -7.86 -14.24 -1.70
C LEU A 305 -8.72 -13.01 -1.96
N GLY A 306 -8.14 -11.96 -2.53
CA GLY A 306 -8.85 -10.71 -2.83
C GLY A 306 -10.03 -10.92 -3.76
N VAL A 307 -9.82 -11.65 -4.86
CA VAL A 307 -10.90 -11.97 -5.82
C VAL A 307 -11.95 -12.86 -5.18
N THR A 308 -11.55 -13.93 -4.48
CA THR A 308 -12.50 -14.87 -3.86
C THR A 308 -13.41 -14.15 -2.87
N LEU A 309 -12.86 -13.36 -1.95
CA LEU A 309 -13.66 -12.65 -0.95
C LEU A 309 -14.58 -11.60 -1.59
N ASN A 310 -14.10 -10.87 -2.61
CA ASN A 310 -14.95 -9.87 -3.26
C ASN A 310 -16.04 -10.48 -4.13
N ILE A 311 -15.82 -11.65 -4.74
CA ILE A 311 -16.89 -12.41 -5.39
C ILE A 311 -17.95 -12.84 -4.36
N ILE A 312 -17.53 -13.33 -3.20
CA ILE A 312 -18.48 -13.66 -2.11
C ILE A 312 -19.25 -12.41 -1.69
N PHE A 313 -18.58 -11.25 -1.52
CA PHE A 313 -19.22 -10.01 -1.12
C PHE A 313 -20.14 -9.38 -2.18
N LEU A 314 -20.05 -9.78 -3.46
CA LEU A 314 -21.08 -9.42 -4.44
C LEU A 314 -22.45 -9.99 -4.04
N TYR A 315 -22.49 -11.25 -3.61
CA TYR A 315 -23.72 -11.97 -3.32
C TYR A 315 -24.11 -11.93 -1.83
N GLN A 316 -23.12 -11.82 -0.95
CA GLN A 316 -23.28 -11.72 0.51
C GLN A 316 -22.58 -10.46 1.03
N PRO A 317 -23.13 -9.28 0.75
CA PRO A 317 -22.47 -8.04 1.09
C PRO A 317 -22.36 -7.86 2.61
N ILE A 318 -21.23 -7.29 3.04
CA ILE A 318 -20.99 -6.90 4.42
C ILE A 318 -21.41 -5.43 4.64
N LEU A 319 -21.56 -5.02 5.90
CA LEU A 319 -21.81 -3.62 6.30
C LEU A 319 -23.05 -2.97 5.66
N ASN A 320 -24.08 -3.78 5.37
CA ASN A 320 -25.33 -3.34 4.75
C ASN A 320 -25.17 -2.72 3.35
N LEU A 321 -24.15 -3.14 2.61
CA LEU A 321 -24.02 -2.78 1.20
C LEU A 321 -25.09 -3.48 0.35
N PRO A 322 -25.47 -2.95 -0.81
CA PRO A 322 -26.42 -3.60 -1.70
C PRO A 322 -25.83 -4.89 -2.29
N LYS A 323 -26.68 -5.90 -2.41
CA LYS A 323 -26.36 -7.10 -3.19
C LYS A 323 -26.16 -6.72 -4.65
N THR A 324 -25.17 -7.35 -5.29
CA THR A 324 -24.91 -7.16 -6.71
C THR A 324 -24.60 -8.51 -7.36
N THR A 325 -24.24 -8.54 -8.63
CA THR A 325 -23.94 -9.76 -9.36
C THR A 325 -22.64 -9.59 -10.14
N PHE A 326 -22.01 -10.68 -10.51
CA PHE A 326 -20.82 -10.66 -11.35
C PHE A 326 -21.11 -9.99 -12.72
N LYS A 327 -22.32 -10.16 -13.29
CA LYS A 327 -22.74 -9.47 -14.51
C LYS A 327 -22.84 -7.94 -14.30
N ALA A 328 -23.35 -7.51 -13.15
CA ALA A 328 -23.43 -6.09 -12.82
C ALA A 328 -22.01 -5.49 -12.65
N TYR A 329 -21.09 -6.22 -12.03
CA TYR A 329 -19.67 -5.83 -11.97
C TYR A 329 -19.06 -5.67 -13.37
N LEU A 330 -19.25 -6.63 -14.27
CA LEU A 330 -18.72 -6.56 -15.63
C LEU A 330 -19.21 -5.33 -16.39
N ASN A 331 -20.45 -4.91 -16.15
CA ASN A 331 -21.08 -3.74 -16.79
C ASN A 331 -20.80 -2.42 -16.07
N ASP A 332 -20.17 -2.44 -14.88
CA ASP A 332 -19.87 -1.23 -14.10
C ASP A 332 -18.56 -0.59 -14.60
N TRP A 333 -18.69 0.34 -15.53
CA TRP A 333 -17.57 1.14 -16.06
C TRP A 333 -17.30 2.42 -15.26
N ASN A 334 -18.14 2.74 -14.26
CA ASN A 334 -17.99 3.97 -13.48
C ASN A 334 -16.68 3.93 -12.65
N GLY A 335 -15.68 4.66 -13.10
CA GLY A 335 -14.38 4.76 -12.42
C GLY A 335 -13.49 3.51 -12.51
N ARG A 336 -13.81 2.53 -13.36
CA ARG A 336 -13.00 1.30 -13.54
C ARG A 336 -11.54 1.61 -13.83
N GLY A 337 -11.24 2.56 -14.73
CA GLY A 337 -9.86 2.94 -15.04
C GLY A 337 -9.09 3.45 -13.81
N TRP A 338 -9.73 4.15 -12.89
CA TRP A 338 -9.13 4.57 -11.63
C TRP A 338 -8.86 3.39 -10.70
N ALA A 339 -9.77 2.41 -10.62
CA ALA A 339 -9.57 1.21 -9.82
C ALA A 339 -8.40 0.37 -10.35
N LEU A 340 -8.29 0.20 -11.68
CA LEU A 340 -7.16 -0.43 -12.35
C LEU A 340 -5.85 0.32 -12.07
N LEU A 341 -5.85 1.65 -12.14
CA LEU A 341 -4.69 2.47 -11.80
C LEU A 341 -4.26 2.27 -10.35
N ALA A 342 -5.21 2.23 -9.41
CA ALA A 342 -4.91 2.00 -8.00
C ALA A 342 -4.22 0.64 -7.78
N GLY A 343 -4.65 -0.41 -8.49
CA GLY A 343 -4.00 -1.72 -8.44
C GLY A 343 -2.58 -1.71 -8.99
N PHE A 344 -2.32 -1.03 -10.11
CA PHE A 344 -0.98 -0.85 -10.62
C PHE A 344 -0.07 -0.11 -9.64
N LEU A 345 -0.54 1.01 -9.08
CA LEU A 345 0.23 1.78 -8.11
C LEU A 345 0.57 0.94 -6.88
N CYS A 346 -0.40 0.17 -6.36
CA CYS A 346 -0.14 -0.72 -5.23
C CYS A 346 0.85 -1.83 -5.57
N GLY A 347 0.69 -2.50 -6.71
CA GLY A 347 1.56 -3.60 -7.14
C GLY A 347 3.00 -3.14 -7.37
N PHE A 348 3.21 -2.09 -8.16
CA PHE A 348 4.54 -1.53 -8.36
C PHE A 348 5.12 -0.95 -7.06
N GLY A 349 4.30 -0.32 -6.23
CA GLY A 349 4.73 0.20 -4.94
C GLY A 349 5.27 -0.90 -4.01
N ASN A 350 4.54 -2.00 -3.86
CA ASN A 350 5.00 -3.16 -3.08
C ASN A 350 6.26 -3.80 -3.68
N GLY A 351 6.32 -3.97 -5.00
CA GLY A 351 7.51 -4.48 -5.67
C GLY A 351 8.75 -3.63 -5.40
N LEU A 352 8.63 -2.31 -5.51
CA LEU A 352 9.71 -1.36 -5.21
C LEU A 352 10.10 -1.36 -3.72
N GLN A 353 9.12 -1.47 -2.80
CA GLN A 353 9.39 -1.60 -1.37
C GLN A 353 10.22 -2.85 -1.08
N PHE A 354 9.85 -4.00 -1.66
CA PHE A 354 10.56 -5.25 -1.44
C PHE A 354 11.97 -5.25 -2.08
N MET A 355 12.12 -4.66 -3.27
CA MET A 355 13.45 -4.49 -3.89
C MET A 355 14.36 -3.61 -3.03
N GLY A 356 13.84 -2.50 -2.52
CA GLY A 356 14.56 -1.63 -1.60
C GLY A 356 14.89 -2.32 -0.27
N GLY A 357 13.96 -3.09 0.27
CA GLY A 357 14.13 -3.85 1.51
C GLY A 357 15.16 -4.97 1.39
N GLN A 358 15.20 -5.68 0.26
CA GLN A 358 16.22 -6.71 0.01
C GLN A 358 17.63 -6.11 0.00
N ALA A 359 17.80 -4.92 -0.58
CA ALA A 359 19.11 -4.27 -0.67
C ALA A 359 19.56 -3.60 0.64
N ALA A 360 18.66 -2.88 1.31
CA ALA A 360 18.97 -1.99 2.43
C ALA A 360 18.52 -2.48 3.81
N GLY A 361 17.83 -3.62 3.86
CA GLY A 361 17.17 -4.18 5.05
C GLY A 361 15.69 -3.84 5.12
N TYR A 362 14.87 -4.85 5.43
CA TYR A 362 13.42 -4.71 5.47
C TYR A 362 12.95 -3.79 6.59
N ALA A 363 13.68 -3.71 7.72
CA ALA A 363 13.37 -2.77 8.80
C ALA A 363 13.47 -1.31 8.35
N ALA A 364 14.48 -0.95 7.52
CA ALA A 364 14.58 0.39 6.94
C ALA A 364 13.51 0.63 5.85
N ALA A 365 13.15 -0.42 5.10
CA ALA A 365 12.12 -0.32 4.06
C ALA A 365 10.71 -0.07 4.62
N ASP A 366 10.47 -0.36 5.90
CA ASP A 366 9.22 -0.02 6.57
C ASP A 366 9.02 1.52 6.70
N ALA A 367 10.05 2.35 6.41
CA ALA A 367 9.90 3.80 6.21
C ALA A 367 8.86 4.15 5.12
N VAL A 368 8.64 3.25 4.15
CA VAL A 368 7.61 3.37 3.10
C VAL A 368 6.21 3.43 3.71
N GLN A 369 6.00 2.91 4.91
CA GLN A 369 4.72 2.96 5.61
C GLN A 369 4.36 4.37 6.13
N ALA A 370 5.21 5.39 5.91
CA ALA A 370 4.83 6.79 6.14
C ALA A 370 3.79 7.29 5.11
N LEU A 371 2.86 6.40 4.72
CA LEU A 371 1.76 6.67 3.78
C LEU A 371 0.95 7.93 4.13
N PRO A 372 0.78 8.31 5.43
CA PRO A 372 0.08 9.54 5.78
C PRO A 372 0.67 10.81 5.15
N LEU A 373 1.96 10.84 4.80
CA LEU A 373 2.55 11.98 4.07
C LEU A 373 1.85 12.22 2.73
N VAL A 374 1.70 11.17 1.94
CA VAL A 374 1.15 11.25 0.59
C VAL A 374 -0.37 11.21 0.62
N SER A 375 -0.96 10.33 1.44
CA SER A 375 -2.42 10.20 1.52
C SER A 375 -3.08 11.46 2.11
N THR A 376 -2.44 12.14 3.08
CA THR A 376 -2.93 13.42 3.60
C THR A 376 -2.85 14.52 2.54
N PHE A 377 -1.77 14.57 1.74
CA PHE A 377 -1.68 15.49 0.61
C PHE A 377 -2.88 15.29 -0.35
N TRP A 378 -3.17 14.06 -0.74
CA TRP A 378 -4.32 13.75 -1.57
C TRP A 378 -5.65 14.04 -0.89
N ALA A 379 -5.76 13.81 0.42
CA ALA A 379 -6.96 14.11 1.20
C ALA A 379 -7.28 15.61 1.18
N ILE A 380 -6.27 16.46 1.27
CA ILE A 380 -6.42 17.91 1.16
C ILE A 380 -6.80 18.31 -0.27
N LEU A 381 -6.08 17.79 -1.27
CA LEU A 381 -6.21 18.20 -2.67
C LEU A 381 -7.52 17.70 -3.30
N LEU A 382 -7.83 16.41 -3.16
CA LEU A 382 -8.97 15.77 -3.82
C LEU A 382 -10.27 15.91 -3.03
N PHE A 383 -10.18 15.89 -1.69
CA PHE A 383 -11.37 15.83 -0.85
C PHE A 383 -11.63 17.14 -0.08
N GLY A 384 -10.69 18.08 -0.13
CA GLY A 384 -10.78 19.31 0.63
C GLY A 384 -10.84 19.07 2.14
N GLU A 385 -10.27 17.96 2.63
CA GLU A 385 -10.18 17.67 4.06
C GLU A 385 -9.40 18.79 4.75
N TYR A 386 -9.68 19.02 6.03
CA TYR A 386 -9.15 20.14 6.83
C TYR A 386 -9.50 21.55 6.32
N ARG A 387 -10.27 21.67 5.23
CA ARG A 387 -10.65 22.99 4.71
C ARG A 387 -11.56 23.70 5.73
N ARG A 388 -11.24 24.97 6.04
CA ARG A 388 -11.93 25.77 7.06
C ARG A 388 -11.89 25.13 8.47
N SER A 389 -10.82 24.44 8.80
CA SER A 389 -10.54 23.96 10.15
C SER A 389 -9.89 25.04 11.00
N SER A 390 -9.82 24.81 12.31
CA SER A 390 -9.21 25.74 13.26
C SER A 390 -7.71 25.88 13.07
N LYS A 391 -7.13 26.99 13.53
CA LYS A 391 -5.66 27.20 13.53
C LYS A 391 -4.92 26.10 14.27
N LYS A 392 -5.54 25.55 15.34
CA LYS A 392 -5.02 24.41 16.10
C LYS A 392 -4.87 23.18 15.19
N THR A 393 -5.91 22.84 14.41
CA THR A 393 -5.88 21.71 13.49
C THR A 393 -4.78 21.88 12.44
N TYR A 394 -4.60 23.08 11.88
CA TYR A 394 -3.51 23.33 10.91
C TYR A 394 -2.12 23.21 11.53
N SER A 395 -1.91 23.75 12.72
CA SER A 395 -0.61 23.63 13.42
C SER A 395 -0.26 22.18 13.69
N LEU A 396 -1.20 21.39 14.22
CA LEU A 396 -1.02 19.96 14.46
C LEU A 396 -0.75 19.19 13.17
N LEU A 397 -1.47 19.52 12.08
CA LEU A 397 -1.30 18.88 10.78
C LEU A 397 0.11 19.11 10.22
N VAL A 398 0.60 20.35 10.24
CA VAL A 398 1.96 20.67 9.80
C VAL A 398 3.00 19.95 10.66
N SER A 399 2.84 19.96 11.99
CA SER A 399 3.74 19.26 12.90
C SER A 399 3.77 17.76 12.64
N MET A 400 2.61 17.14 12.39
CA MET A 400 2.50 15.72 12.02
C MET A 400 3.27 15.42 10.73
N LEU A 401 3.05 16.20 9.67
CA LEU A 401 3.71 15.99 8.36
C LEU A 401 5.23 16.15 8.46
N VAL A 402 5.69 17.17 9.18
CA VAL A 402 7.14 17.38 9.43
C VAL A 402 7.72 16.19 10.19
N MET A 403 7.03 15.69 11.22
CA MET A 403 7.51 14.57 12.01
C MET A 403 7.54 13.26 11.19
N PHE A 404 6.55 12.99 10.32
CA PHE A 404 6.62 11.87 9.38
C PHE A 404 7.80 12.01 8.41
N ALA A 405 8.06 13.21 7.88
CA ALA A 405 9.20 13.44 7.01
C ALA A 405 10.54 13.17 7.72
N VAL A 406 10.69 13.62 8.96
CA VAL A 406 11.86 13.33 9.81
C VAL A 406 11.98 11.82 10.04
N ALA A 407 10.90 11.15 10.39
CA ALA A 407 10.90 9.70 10.61
C ALA A 407 11.36 8.92 9.37
N VAL A 408 10.86 9.28 8.17
CA VAL A 408 11.31 8.67 6.90
C VAL A 408 12.79 8.85 6.69
N VAL A 409 13.32 10.07 6.83
CA VAL A 409 14.74 10.35 6.66
C VAL A 409 15.59 9.53 7.64
N VAL A 410 15.19 9.48 8.91
CA VAL A 410 15.94 8.75 9.95
C VAL A 410 15.88 7.24 9.70
N LEU A 411 14.69 6.69 9.37
CA LEU A 411 14.55 5.27 9.06
C LEU A 411 15.38 4.86 7.83
N MET A 412 15.33 5.64 6.75
CA MET A 412 16.15 5.39 5.56
C MET A 412 17.66 5.58 5.83
N ALA A 413 18.04 6.49 6.73
CA ALA A 413 19.43 6.63 7.16
C ALA A 413 19.96 5.43 7.95
N SER A 414 19.07 4.64 8.58
CA SER A 414 19.43 3.39 9.25
C SER A 414 19.80 2.26 8.29
N ALA A 415 19.52 2.43 6.98
CA ALA A 415 19.73 1.43 5.95
C ALA A 415 21.14 0.82 6.04
N GLY A 416 21.17 -0.50 6.15
CA GLY A 416 22.37 -1.29 6.09
C GLY A 416 22.80 -1.58 4.65
N HIS A 417 23.72 -2.51 4.50
CA HIS A 417 24.11 -3.09 3.23
C HIS A 417 24.14 -4.60 3.41
N ARG A 418 23.29 -5.31 2.66
CA ARG A 418 23.28 -6.78 2.70
C ARG A 418 24.49 -7.27 1.93
N LYS A 419 25.44 -7.86 2.64
CA LYS A 419 26.55 -8.56 2.01
C LYS A 419 26.01 -9.82 1.36
N GLU A 420 26.37 -10.07 0.09
CA GLU A 420 26.13 -11.37 -0.53
C GLU A 420 26.67 -12.45 0.41
N SER A 421 25.81 -13.40 0.77
CA SER A 421 26.25 -14.61 1.50
C SER A 421 27.16 -15.36 0.54
N LYS A 422 28.48 -15.16 0.66
CA LYS A 422 29.44 -16.05 0.03
C LYS A 422 29.21 -17.40 0.69
N VAL A 423 28.55 -18.30 -0.02
CA VAL A 423 28.61 -19.73 0.31
C VAL A 423 30.07 -20.05 0.45
N LYS A 424 30.52 -20.27 1.68
CA LYS A 424 31.82 -20.81 1.95
C LYS A 424 31.84 -22.21 1.32
N LEU A 425 32.34 -22.32 0.09
CA LEU A 425 32.93 -23.54 -0.37
C LEU A 425 34.10 -23.82 0.61
N GLN A 426 33.78 -24.47 1.71
CA GLN A 426 34.77 -25.14 2.52
C GLN A 426 35.24 -26.30 1.69
N ASN A 427 36.54 -26.21 1.32
CA ASN A 427 37.37 -27.20 0.72
C ASN A 427 36.94 -28.64 1.02
N LEU A 428 36.60 -29.37 -0.03
CA LEU A 428 36.84 -30.80 -0.14
C LEU A 428 38.14 -31.03 -0.89
#